data_a62923c44e210cb1d03e8338f8cba672
#
_entry.id   a62923c44e210cb1d03e8338f8cba672
#
_cell.length_a   1.000
_cell.length_b   1.000
_cell.length_c   1.000
_cell.angle_alpha   90.00
_cell.angle_beta   90.00
_cell.angle_gamma   90.00
#
_symmetry.space_group_name_H-M   'P 1'
#
loop_
_entity.id
_entity.type
_entity.pdbx_description
1 polymer ?
#
loop_
_entity_poly.entity_id
_entity_poly.type
_entity_poly.pdbx_seq_one_letter_code
_entity_poly.pdbx_strand_id
1 'polypeptide(L)'
;MAKPGRNDPCPCGSGQKYKRCCLPRDEAAAHAAALAAAATASIAEAEGDDDGLDDASNGVIDLIDAGRLDEAEQAAHALLAHYPDVHDGLERLAMVYAARGDRPRAEEYYRKAADFVHAHAEYYDPKMEIYFRRKVTEFESSGE
;
A
#
# COMPACT_ATOMS: atom_id res chain seq x y z
N MET A 1 26.57 8.24 9.58
CA MET A 1 26.28 9.15 10.69
C MET A 1 25.57 8.40 11.81
N ALA A 2 26.00 8.61 13.02
CA ALA A 2 25.33 8.01 14.17
C ALA A 2 23.94 8.63 14.38
N LYS A 3 22.96 7.80 14.69
CA LYS A 3 21.63 8.25 15.02
C LYS A 3 21.68 9.14 16.28
N PRO A 4 20.98 10.27 16.32
CA PRO A 4 20.94 11.09 17.54
C PRO A 4 20.25 10.32 18.66
N GLY A 5 20.69 10.58 19.89
CA GLY A 5 20.01 10.02 21.07
C GLY A 5 18.64 10.67 21.28
N ARG A 6 17.77 9.97 22.00
CA ARG A 6 16.39 10.45 22.26
C ARG A 6 16.37 11.84 22.90
N ASN A 7 17.32 12.12 23.76
CA ASN A 7 17.41 13.40 24.50
C ASN A 7 18.31 14.42 23.81
N ASP A 8 18.96 14.07 22.71
CA ASP A 8 19.81 14.97 21.96
C ASP A 8 18.99 16.00 21.18
N PRO A 9 19.58 17.18 20.87
CA PRO A 9 18.91 18.13 19.99
C PRO A 9 18.58 17.50 18.64
N CYS A 10 17.39 17.75 18.13
CA CYS A 10 16.98 17.21 16.85
C CYS A 10 17.85 17.80 15.71
N PRO A 11 18.38 16.95 14.79
CA PRO A 11 19.21 17.43 13.67
C PRO A 11 18.46 18.35 12.71
N CYS A 12 17.11 18.39 12.77
CA CYS A 12 16.32 19.26 11.88
C CYS A 12 16.41 20.74 12.22
N GLY A 13 17.04 21.10 13.35
CA GLY A 13 17.23 22.49 13.76
C GLY A 13 16.03 23.11 14.45
N SER A 14 15.05 22.33 14.86
CA SER A 14 13.85 22.84 15.56
C SER A 14 14.11 23.32 16.97
N GLY A 15 15.26 22.95 17.57
CA GLY A 15 15.58 23.24 18.96
C GLY A 15 14.92 22.29 19.96
N GLN A 16 14.10 21.37 19.50
CA GLN A 16 13.45 20.36 20.35
C GLN A 16 14.31 19.11 20.48
N LYS A 17 14.07 18.34 21.55
CA LYS A 17 14.70 17.03 21.71
C LYS A 17 14.21 16.08 20.62
N TYR A 18 15.10 15.25 20.14
CA TYR A 18 14.81 14.28 19.05
C TYR A 18 13.55 13.47 19.33
N LYS A 19 13.38 12.96 20.55
CA LYS A 19 12.21 12.16 20.95
C LYS A 19 10.86 12.88 20.78
N ARG A 20 10.85 14.22 20.79
CA ARG A 20 9.64 15.03 20.66
C ARG A 20 9.48 15.67 19.28
N CYS A 21 10.44 15.49 18.41
CA CYS A 21 10.45 16.11 17.08
C CYS A 21 10.41 15.05 15.99
N CYS A 22 11.57 14.60 15.52
CA CYS A 22 11.63 13.69 14.38
C CYS A 22 11.60 12.21 14.73
N LEU A 23 11.85 11.83 15.99
CA LEU A 23 11.91 10.41 16.37
C LEU A 23 10.64 9.63 16.02
N PRO A 24 9.42 10.10 16.34
CA PRO A 24 8.21 9.35 15.94
C PRO A 24 8.10 9.16 14.44
N ARG A 25 8.45 10.17 13.67
CA ARG A 25 8.46 10.09 12.19
C ARG A 25 9.54 9.14 11.68
N ASP A 26 10.74 9.20 12.26
CA ASP A 26 11.85 8.34 11.86
C ASP A 26 11.58 6.89 12.23
N GLU A 27 10.98 6.63 13.40
CA GLU A 27 10.56 5.28 13.81
C GLU A 27 9.48 4.73 12.88
N ALA A 28 8.49 5.55 12.52
CA ALA A 28 7.43 5.15 11.59
C ALA A 28 8.01 4.84 10.20
N ALA A 29 8.94 5.66 9.72
CA ALA A 29 9.60 5.44 8.43
C ALA A 29 10.44 4.17 8.45
N ALA A 30 11.18 3.92 9.52
CA ALA A 30 11.99 2.70 9.69
C ALA A 30 11.10 1.45 9.76
N HIS A 31 9.98 1.53 10.47
CA HIS A 31 9.03 0.44 10.57
C HIS A 31 8.39 0.14 9.20
N ALA A 32 7.96 1.17 8.49
CA ALA A 32 7.42 1.03 7.14
C ALA A 32 8.44 0.42 6.17
N ALA A 33 9.70 0.87 6.24
CA ALA A 33 10.79 0.32 5.42
C ALA A 33 11.07 -1.15 5.77
N ALA A 34 11.03 -1.51 7.05
CA ALA A 34 11.22 -2.89 7.50
C ALA A 34 10.08 -3.79 7.02
N LEU A 35 8.83 -3.31 7.06
CA LEU A 35 7.68 -4.05 6.55
C LEU A 35 7.75 -4.24 5.03
N ALA A 36 8.12 -3.20 4.30
CA ALA A 36 8.30 -3.28 2.85
C ALA A 36 9.40 -4.26 2.49
N ALA A 37 10.54 -4.23 3.22
CA ALA A 37 11.64 -5.18 3.03
C ALA A 37 11.22 -6.61 3.36
N ALA A 38 10.47 -6.81 4.45
CA ALA A 38 9.96 -8.12 4.85
C ALA A 38 8.98 -8.66 3.81
N ALA A 39 8.08 -7.82 3.28
CA ALA A 39 7.15 -8.20 2.23
C ALA A 39 7.91 -8.61 0.96
N THR A 40 8.92 -7.83 0.56
CA THR A 40 9.77 -8.14 -0.60
C THR A 40 10.55 -9.44 -0.40
N ALA A 41 11.13 -9.65 0.79
CA ALA A 41 11.87 -10.88 1.13
C ALA A 41 10.95 -12.10 1.10
N SER A 42 9.75 -11.97 1.64
CA SER A 42 8.73 -13.03 1.63
C SER A 42 8.35 -13.42 0.20
N ILE A 43 8.20 -12.43 -0.68
CA ILE A 43 7.92 -12.65 -2.10
C ILE A 43 9.08 -13.37 -2.78
N ALA A 44 10.32 -12.97 -2.47
CA ALA A 44 11.52 -13.55 -3.07
C ALA A 44 11.76 -15.02 -2.65
N GLU A 45 11.29 -15.41 -1.48
CA GLU A 45 11.44 -16.78 -0.96
C GLU A 45 10.40 -17.76 -1.50
N ALA A 46 9.37 -17.27 -2.16
CA ALA A 46 8.32 -18.11 -2.74
C ALA A 46 8.81 -18.77 -4.04
N GLU A 47 9.57 -19.84 -3.91
CA GLU A 47 10.01 -20.67 -5.05
C GLU A 47 8.96 -21.74 -5.34
N GLY A 48 8.32 -21.65 -6.49
CA GLY A 48 7.30 -22.61 -6.93
C GLY A 48 6.53 -22.09 -8.12
N ASP A 49 5.52 -22.81 -8.57
CA ASP A 49 4.61 -22.38 -9.62
C ASP A 49 3.78 -21.14 -9.19
N ASP A 50 3.72 -20.91 -7.90
CA ASP A 50 3.17 -19.68 -7.31
C ASP A 50 4.33 -18.69 -7.08
N ASP A 51 4.27 -17.55 -7.72
CA ASP A 51 5.28 -16.48 -7.61
C ASP A 51 5.16 -15.67 -6.30
N GLY A 52 4.32 -16.10 -5.37
CA GLY A 52 4.09 -15.42 -4.10
C GLY A 52 3.12 -14.23 -4.19
N LEU A 53 2.56 -13.97 -5.36
CA LEU A 53 1.63 -12.87 -5.56
C LEU A 53 0.39 -12.99 -4.68
N ASP A 54 -0.22 -14.16 -4.63
CA ASP A 54 -1.43 -14.39 -3.84
C ASP A 54 -1.17 -14.18 -2.35
N ASP A 55 -0.07 -14.68 -1.82
CA ASP A 55 0.29 -14.50 -0.42
C ASP A 55 0.55 -13.04 -0.09
N ALA A 56 1.27 -12.33 -0.95
CA ALA A 56 1.55 -10.90 -0.77
C ALA A 56 0.27 -10.07 -0.85
N SER A 57 -0.59 -10.36 -1.82
CA SER A 57 -1.87 -9.69 -2.00
C SER A 57 -2.81 -9.91 -0.80
N ASN A 58 -2.93 -11.16 -0.35
CA ASN A 58 -3.74 -11.51 0.82
C ASN A 58 -3.19 -10.92 2.11
N GLY A 59 -1.86 -10.79 2.23
CA GLY A 59 -1.22 -10.15 3.37
C GLY A 59 -1.65 -8.70 3.56
N VAL A 60 -1.88 -7.96 2.46
CA VAL A 60 -2.41 -6.59 2.53
C VAL A 60 -3.83 -6.60 3.11
N ILE A 61 -4.67 -7.54 2.66
CA ILE A 61 -6.05 -7.68 3.17
C ILE A 61 -6.03 -7.94 4.69
N ASP A 62 -5.16 -8.84 5.13
CA ASP A 62 -5.02 -9.18 6.56
C ASP A 62 -4.65 -7.95 7.39
N LEU A 63 -3.76 -7.10 6.88
CA LEU A 63 -3.37 -5.86 7.55
C LEU A 63 -4.53 -4.86 7.60
N ILE A 64 -5.32 -4.76 6.53
CA ILE A 64 -6.51 -3.91 6.50
C ILE A 64 -7.53 -4.39 7.53
N ASP A 65 -7.80 -5.69 7.58
CA ASP A 65 -8.75 -6.29 8.52
C ASP A 65 -8.32 -6.11 9.97
N ALA A 66 -7.01 -6.09 10.21
CA ALA A 66 -6.44 -5.83 11.54
C ALA A 66 -6.44 -4.35 11.92
N GLY A 67 -6.83 -3.45 11.02
CA GLY A 67 -6.80 -2.01 11.24
C GLY A 67 -5.41 -1.39 11.13
N ARG A 68 -4.43 -2.15 10.63
CA ARG A 68 -3.03 -1.71 10.50
C ARG A 68 -2.83 -1.05 9.13
N LEU A 69 -3.47 0.10 8.94
CA LEU A 69 -3.61 0.73 7.63
C LEU A 69 -2.31 1.31 7.08
N ASP A 70 -1.44 1.84 7.94
CA ASP A 70 -0.13 2.35 7.51
C ASP A 70 0.75 1.21 6.98
N GLU A 71 0.74 0.08 7.65
CA GLU A 71 1.46 -1.12 7.24
C GLU A 71 0.87 -1.71 5.97
N ALA A 72 -0.47 -1.73 5.86
CA ALA A 72 -1.18 -2.18 4.68
C ALA A 72 -0.83 -1.32 3.45
N GLU A 73 -0.76 0.00 3.62
CA GLU A 73 -0.37 0.91 2.56
C GLU A 73 1.04 0.62 2.06
N GLN A 74 2.00 0.45 2.99
CA GLN A 74 3.38 0.13 2.61
C GLN A 74 3.47 -1.22 1.91
N ALA A 75 2.77 -2.23 2.40
CA ALA A 75 2.72 -3.55 1.78
C ALA A 75 2.10 -3.50 0.37
N ALA A 76 1.06 -2.69 0.18
CA ALA A 76 0.42 -2.51 -1.13
C ALA A 76 1.35 -1.80 -2.12
N HIS A 77 2.10 -0.78 -1.68
CA HIS A 77 3.11 -0.13 -2.53
C HIS A 77 4.23 -1.10 -2.91
N ALA A 78 4.68 -1.93 -1.98
CA ALA A 78 5.68 -2.96 -2.25
C ALA A 78 5.15 -3.99 -3.26
N LEU A 79 3.89 -4.39 -3.12
CA LEU A 79 3.22 -5.29 -4.05
C LEU A 79 3.20 -4.72 -5.47
N LEU A 80 2.80 -3.45 -5.61
CA LEU A 80 2.77 -2.77 -6.90
C LEU A 80 4.17 -2.66 -7.52
N ALA A 81 5.18 -2.35 -6.71
CA ALA A 81 6.56 -2.23 -7.18
C ALA A 81 7.14 -3.58 -7.62
N HIS A 82 6.80 -4.65 -6.91
CA HIS A 82 7.31 -5.99 -7.19
C HIS A 82 6.57 -6.68 -8.35
N TYR A 83 5.26 -6.43 -8.47
CA TYR A 83 4.41 -7.00 -9.52
C TYR A 83 3.72 -5.88 -10.32
N PRO A 84 4.50 -5.08 -11.10
CA PRO A 84 3.93 -3.95 -11.84
C PRO A 84 3.04 -4.38 -13.02
N ASP A 85 3.12 -5.64 -13.43
CA ASP A 85 2.41 -6.17 -14.59
C ASP A 85 1.05 -6.78 -14.24
N VAL A 86 0.60 -6.63 -12.98
CA VAL A 86 -0.70 -7.12 -12.52
C VAL A 86 -1.46 -6.01 -11.78
N HIS A 87 -2.78 -6.16 -11.69
CA HIS A 87 -3.66 -5.15 -11.07
C HIS A 87 -3.65 -5.14 -9.54
N ASP A 88 -3.13 -6.20 -8.91
CA ASP A 88 -3.26 -6.45 -7.47
C ASP A 88 -2.82 -5.28 -6.60
N GLY A 89 -1.66 -4.70 -6.90
CA GLY A 89 -1.16 -3.55 -6.13
C GLY A 89 -2.09 -2.35 -6.19
N LEU A 90 -2.66 -2.06 -7.36
CA LEU A 90 -3.59 -0.96 -7.55
C LEU A 90 -4.89 -1.20 -6.77
N GLU A 91 -5.44 -2.40 -6.85
CA GLU A 91 -6.65 -2.78 -6.11
C GLU A 91 -6.42 -2.71 -4.60
N ARG A 92 -5.31 -3.23 -4.11
CA ARG A 92 -5.00 -3.22 -2.68
C ARG A 92 -4.80 -1.81 -2.15
N LEU A 93 -4.16 -0.93 -2.90
CA LEU A 93 -4.06 0.50 -2.54
C LEU A 93 -5.44 1.14 -2.47
N ALA A 94 -6.31 0.87 -3.43
CA ALA A 94 -7.70 1.36 -3.38
C ALA A 94 -8.40 0.89 -2.12
N MET A 95 -8.25 -0.37 -1.74
CA MET A 95 -8.83 -0.93 -0.51
C MET A 95 -8.29 -0.27 0.76
N VAL A 96 -7.00 0.02 0.81
CA VAL A 96 -6.38 0.73 1.94
C VAL A 96 -6.98 2.11 2.09
N TYR A 97 -7.07 2.88 1.00
CA TYR A 97 -7.63 4.23 1.05
C TYR A 97 -9.13 4.21 1.38
N ALA A 98 -9.87 3.23 0.89
CA ALA A 98 -11.28 3.03 1.25
C ALA A 98 -11.42 2.79 2.76
N ALA A 99 -10.56 1.96 3.34
CA ALA A 99 -10.56 1.67 4.78
C ALA A 99 -10.17 2.90 5.61
N ARG A 100 -9.33 3.79 5.08
CA ARG A 100 -8.97 5.06 5.72
C ARG A 100 -10.08 6.11 5.65
N GLY A 101 -11.08 5.89 4.81
CA GLY A 101 -12.09 6.89 4.51
C GLY A 101 -11.63 7.94 3.50
N ASP A 102 -10.50 7.73 2.84
CA ASP A 102 -9.98 8.60 1.79
C ASP A 102 -10.63 8.21 0.45
N ARG A 103 -11.86 8.67 0.27
CA ARG A 103 -12.66 8.30 -0.89
C ARG A 103 -12.06 8.77 -2.22
N PRO A 104 -11.54 10.01 -2.35
CA PRO A 104 -10.94 10.44 -3.61
C PRO A 104 -9.78 9.57 -4.07
N ARG A 105 -8.91 9.14 -3.15
CA ARG A 105 -7.79 8.25 -3.48
C ARG A 105 -8.24 6.83 -3.78
N ALA A 106 -9.23 6.32 -3.04
CA ALA A 106 -9.82 5.01 -3.32
C ALA A 106 -10.39 4.98 -4.74
N GLU A 107 -11.18 6.00 -5.11
CA GLU A 107 -11.71 6.15 -6.46
C GLU A 107 -10.58 6.18 -7.51
N GLU A 108 -9.55 6.99 -7.27
CA GLU A 108 -8.41 7.10 -8.18
C GLU A 108 -7.75 5.75 -8.45
N TYR A 109 -7.47 4.98 -7.40
CA TYR A 109 -6.80 3.69 -7.55
C TYR A 109 -7.72 2.62 -8.15
N TYR A 110 -9.00 2.62 -7.85
CA TYR A 110 -9.94 1.73 -8.54
C TYR A 110 -10.04 2.08 -10.03
N ARG A 111 -10.01 3.37 -10.37
CA ARG A 111 -9.98 3.81 -11.77
C ARG A 111 -8.70 3.35 -12.47
N LYS A 112 -7.56 3.48 -11.82
CA LYS A 112 -6.27 2.99 -12.34
C LYS A 112 -6.31 1.48 -12.55
N ALA A 113 -6.91 0.72 -11.63
CA ALA A 113 -7.08 -0.73 -11.77
C ALA A 113 -7.97 -1.08 -12.96
N ALA A 114 -9.08 -0.36 -13.13
CA ALA A 114 -9.98 -0.54 -14.27
C ALA A 114 -9.27 -0.26 -15.60
N ASP A 115 -8.54 0.85 -15.67
CA ASP A 115 -7.79 1.24 -16.87
C ASP A 115 -6.70 0.23 -17.20
N PHE A 116 -6.02 -0.29 -16.17
CA PHE A 116 -4.99 -1.32 -16.33
C PHE A 116 -5.58 -2.61 -16.93
N VAL A 117 -6.67 -3.09 -16.37
CA VAL A 117 -7.37 -4.32 -16.85
C VAL A 117 -7.89 -4.10 -18.28
N HIS A 118 -8.40 -2.90 -18.57
CA HIS A 118 -8.86 -2.54 -19.92
C HIS A 118 -7.71 -2.58 -20.93
N ALA A 119 -6.56 -2.02 -20.57
CA ALA A 119 -5.37 -2.02 -21.43
C ALA A 119 -4.81 -3.42 -21.66
N HIS A 120 -5.08 -4.35 -20.75
CA HIS A 120 -4.59 -5.73 -20.82
C HIS A 120 -5.76 -6.73 -20.92
N ALA A 121 -6.82 -6.35 -21.64
CA ALA A 121 -8.06 -7.13 -21.76
C ALA A 121 -7.86 -8.56 -22.25
N GLU A 122 -6.78 -8.84 -22.95
CA GLU A 122 -6.44 -10.18 -23.43
C GLU A 122 -6.05 -11.16 -22.31
N TYR A 123 -5.64 -10.63 -21.15
CA TYR A 123 -5.20 -11.43 -19.99
C TYR A 123 -6.21 -11.48 -18.85
N TYR A 124 -7.27 -10.68 -18.92
CA TYR A 124 -8.25 -10.53 -17.83
C TYR A 124 -9.67 -10.79 -18.31
N ASP A 125 -10.48 -11.36 -17.41
CA ASP A 125 -11.91 -11.51 -17.64
C ASP A 125 -12.57 -10.13 -17.73
N PRO A 126 -13.43 -9.86 -18.72
CA PRO A 126 -14.15 -8.58 -18.84
C PRO A 126 -14.94 -8.21 -17.57
N LYS A 127 -15.32 -9.19 -16.75
CA LYS A 127 -16.01 -8.96 -15.47
C LYS A 127 -15.14 -8.17 -14.47
N MET A 128 -13.82 -8.27 -14.56
CA MET A 128 -12.92 -7.52 -13.68
C MET A 128 -13.00 -6.03 -13.96
N GLU A 129 -13.01 -5.62 -15.22
CA GLU A 129 -13.18 -4.20 -15.56
C GLU A 129 -14.53 -3.69 -15.05
N ILE A 130 -15.60 -4.44 -15.25
CA ILE A 130 -16.94 -4.10 -14.77
C ILE A 130 -16.93 -3.91 -13.25
N TYR A 131 -16.27 -4.82 -12.54
CA TYR A 131 -16.13 -4.75 -11.08
C TYR A 131 -15.44 -3.45 -10.64
N PHE A 132 -14.30 -3.12 -11.24
CA PHE A 132 -13.55 -1.91 -10.86
C PHE A 132 -14.30 -0.63 -11.23
N ARG A 133 -14.96 -0.59 -12.40
CA ARG A 133 -15.79 0.55 -12.80
C ARG A 133 -16.97 0.76 -11.86
N ARG A 134 -17.56 -0.32 -11.37
CA ARG A 134 -18.62 -0.26 -10.36
C ARG A 134 -18.09 0.34 -9.06
N LYS A 135 -16.90 -0.07 -8.62
CA LYS A 135 -16.25 0.50 -7.44
C LYS A 135 -16.01 1.99 -7.59
N VAL A 136 -15.53 2.44 -8.73
CA VAL A 136 -15.36 3.87 -9.03
C VAL A 136 -16.68 4.61 -8.83
N THR A 137 -17.75 4.11 -9.42
CA THR A 137 -19.09 4.70 -9.31
C THR A 137 -19.60 4.75 -7.86
N GLU A 138 -19.35 3.71 -7.07
CA GLU A 138 -19.73 3.67 -5.65
C GLU A 138 -19.07 4.80 -4.87
N PHE A 139 -17.78 5.06 -5.11
CA PHE A 139 -17.06 6.12 -4.42
C PHE A 139 -17.43 7.52 -4.93
N GLU A 140 -17.75 7.67 -6.20
CA GLU A 140 -18.28 8.92 -6.76
C GLU A 140 -19.64 9.28 -6.14
N SER A 141 -20.57 8.31 -6.12
CA SER A 141 -21.95 8.50 -5.63
C SER A 141 -22.03 8.87 -4.16
N SER A 142 -21.07 8.40 -3.36
CA SER A 142 -21.08 8.59 -1.90
C SER A 142 -20.30 9.84 -1.46
N GLY A 143 -19.78 10.62 -2.40
CA GLY A 143 -19.02 11.84 -2.14
C GLY A 143 -19.88 13.09 -1.88
N GLU A 144 -21.18 12.95 -1.83
CA GLU A 144 -22.11 14.06 -1.56
C GLU A 144 -22.25 14.34 -0.06
#